data_15e86ad8edd86c5eb1acf0e03e218fa3
#
_entry.id   15e86ad8edd86c5eb1acf0e03e218fa3
#
_cell.length_a   1.000
_cell.length_b   1.000
_cell.length_c   1.000
_cell.angle_alpha   90.00
_cell.angle_beta   90.00
_cell.angle_gamma   90.00
#
_symmetry.space_group_name_H-M   'P 1'
#
loop_
_entity.id
_entity.type
_entity.pdbx_description
1 polymer ?
#
loop_
_entity_poly.entity_id
_entity_poly.type
_entity_poly.pdbx_seq_one_letter_code
_entity_poly.pdbx_strand_id
1 'polypeptide(L)'
;MLQLLEIASIILAILFVVAFVAMLASVKGRRSLQLALRSLWLHKMRSFLSVLGIIIGTGAVIALMAFGEGSMHEALEDIKRLGATNIIIRGIKPPESNTTTQQRVAVFGLTYPDYELFGTIDAVTRRVPMRIFSQEFRYLERKHNGRLVATLPEYAEINQLDLASGRFLIKEDDEQMSNVAVLAANTADKLFPFEDPIEHSVRVGMYFYRVVGVLKPRMPTGGSGGSQAAEDFNDDVYIPLKTCRVRFGDVITIRRAGSFQREQVPLHQVTLTVSNIDKVRPVGTMISDMLEDRHGQKDWLVTVPLDILKAAQDTQERYIMLLVLIAGISLLVGGIGIMNIMLATVTERTREIGVRRALGAKRRDITLQFLIEAIVQTTAGALLGVIAGLAIAFLVPLVASLFKTHLPAKLNEFSFFLSLGVAIAVGTVFGLYPAWRAARLDPIEALRHE
;
A
#
# COMPACT_ATOMS: atom_id res chain seq x y z
N MET A 1 12.68 6.58 14.64
CA MET A 1 13.80 7.00 13.74
C MET A 1 13.30 7.86 12.60
N LEU A 2 12.25 7.47 11.88
CA LEU A 2 11.63 8.25 10.80
C LEU A 2 11.16 9.64 11.26
N GLN A 3 10.44 9.76 12.37
CA GLN A 3 10.00 11.06 12.91
C GLN A 3 11.14 12.03 13.23
N LEU A 4 12.28 11.54 13.71
CA LEU A 4 13.46 12.38 13.96
C LEU A 4 14.10 12.87 12.66
N LEU A 5 14.11 12.03 11.62
CA LEU A 5 14.56 12.39 10.27
C LEU A 5 13.61 13.42 9.63
N GLU A 6 12.30 13.29 9.87
CA GLU A 6 11.29 14.26 9.45
C GLU A 6 11.55 15.64 10.03
N ILE A 7 11.65 15.72 11.35
CA ILE A 7 11.89 17.00 12.05
C ILE A 7 13.22 17.61 11.59
N ALA A 8 14.28 16.80 11.48
CA ALA A 8 15.58 17.27 11.04
C ALA A 8 15.56 17.81 9.60
N SER A 9 14.84 17.15 8.68
CA SER A 9 14.73 17.58 7.27
C SER A 9 13.92 18.87 7.12
N ILE A 10 12.83 19.01 7.87
CA ILE A 10 12.01 20.24 7.90
C ILE A 10 12.83 21.41 8.45
N ILE A 11 13.54 21.20 9.54
CA ILE A 11 14.42 22.22 10.13
C ILE A 11 15.51 22.63 9.12
N LEU A 12 16.12 21.67 8.44
CA LEU A 12 17.15 21.91 7.43
C LEU A 12 16.58 22.69 6.23
N ALA A 13 15.41 22.32 5.76
CA ALA A 13 14.72 23.03 4.68
C ALA A 13 14.33 24.46 5.06
N ILE A 14 13.81 24.69 6.26
CA ILE A 14 13.48 26.03 6.76
C ILE A 14 14.75 26.87 6.90
N LEU A 15 15.80 26.33 7.50
CA LEU A 15 17.10 27.01 7.62
C LEU A 15 17.67 27.39 6.25
N PHE A 16 17.52 26.51 5.27
CA PHE A 16 17.94 26.77 3.91
C PHE A 16 17.11 27.88 3.24
N VAL A 17 15.78 27.83 3.35
CA VAL A 17 14.91 28.89 2.81
C VAL A 17 15.25 30.24 3.42
N VAL A 18 15.45 30.30 4.73
CA VAL A 18 15.85 31.51 5.43
C VAL A 18 17.23 32.00 4.96
N ALA A 19 18.21 31.12 4.85
CA ALA A 19 19.56 31.44 4.37
C ALA A 19 19.53 31.88 2.89
N PHE A 20 18.72 31.24 2.05
CA PHE A 20 18.55 31.58 0.64
C PHE A 20 17.87 32.94 0.46
N VAL A 21 16.82 33.23 1.22
CA VAL A 21 16.15 34.54 1.23
C VAL A 21 17.10 35.63 1.72
N ALA A 22 17.85 35.39 2.80
CA ALA A 22 18.87 36.31 3.32
C ALA A 22 19.97 36.55 2.28
N MET A 23 20.36 35.52 1.53
CA MET A 23 21.32 35.64 0.42
C MET A 23 20.76 36.48 -0.73
N LEU A 24 19.49 36.28 -1.12
CA LEU A 24 18.83 37.10 -2.13
C LEU A 24 18.64 38.56 -1.73
N ALA A 25 18.52 38.83 -0.43
CA ALA A 25 18.45 40.19 0.10
C ALA A 25 19.79 40.91 0.03
N SER A 26 20.92 40.18 -0.05
CA SER A 26 22.26 40.78 -0.12
C SER A 26 22.69 41.04 -1.58
N VAL A 27 23.28 42.23 -1.85
CA VAL A 27 23.82 42.57 -3.18
C VAL A 27 24.92 41.58 -3.61
N LYS A 28 25.77 41.12 -2.65
CA LYS A 28 26.81 40.13 -2.92
C LYS A 28 26.23 38.76 -3.29
N GLY A 29 25.17 38.35 -2.64
CA GLY A 29 24.49 37.08 -2.94
C GLY A 29 23.83 37.05 -4.31
N ARG A 30 23.17 38.13 -4.72
CA ARG A 30 22.57 38.25 -6.08
C ARG A 30 23.63 38.15 -7.17
N ARG A 31 24.78 38.80 -7.01
CA ARG A 31 25.90 38.70 -7.98
C ARG A 31 26.47 37.29 -8.01
N SER A 32 26.64 36.62 -6.88
CA SER A 32 27.11 35.23 -6.83
C SER A 32 26.12 34.29 -7.51
N LEU A 33 24.83 34.45 -7.31
CA LEU A 33 23.78 33.67 -7.98
C LEU A 33 23.80 33.85 -9.49
N GLN A 34 23.92 35.11 -9.98
CA GLN A 34 24.03 35.38 -11.41
C GLN A 34 25.26 34.75 -12.04
N LEU A 35 26.41 34.78 -11.34
CA LEU A 35 27.63 34.12 -11.80
C LEU A 35 27.48 32.61 -11.84
N ALA A 36 26.85 32.02 -10.82
CA ALA A 36 26.57 30.58 -10.76
C ALA A 36 25.66 30.11 -11.94
N LEU A 37 24.58 30.85 -12.20
CA LEU A 37 23.67 30.56 -13.32
C LEU A 37 24.38 30.68 -14.67
N ARG A 38 25.18 31.70 -14.84
CA ARG A 38 25.97 31.93 -16.08
C ARG A 38 27.01 30.82 -16.29
N SER A 39 27.68 30.37 -15.23
CA SER A 39 28.63 29.27 -15.26
C SER A 39 27.97 27.97 -15.72
N LEU A 40 26.78 27.66 -15.19
CA LEU A 40 25.97 26.50 -15.59
C LEU A 40 25.66 26.50 -17.11
N TRP A 41 25.35 27.68 -17.67
CA TRP A 41 25.01 27.83 -19.09
C TRP A 41 26.21 27.73 -20.03
N LEU A 42 27.39 28.17 -19.61
CA LEU A 42 28.61 28.13 -20.41
C LEU A 42 29.17 26.71 -20.59
N HIS A 43 29.01 25.82 -19.58
CA HIS A 43 29.54 24.46 -19.61
C HIS A 43 28.42 23.41 -19.48
N LYS A 44 27.41 23.49 -20.35
CA LYS A 44 26.16 22.70 -20.28
C LYS A 44 26.37 21.19 -20.06
N MET A 45 27.24 20.55 -20.86
CA MET A 45 27.45 19.10 -20.79
C MET A 45 28.09 18.67 -19.48
N ARG A 46 29.07 19.43 -18.97
CA ARG A 46 29.75 19.14 -17.71
C ARG A 46 28.79 19.33 -16.52
N SER A 47 28.04 20.43 -16.53
CA SER A 47 27.02 20.72 -15.50
C SER A 47 25.90 19.69 -15.49
N PHE A 48 25.42 19.28 -16.67
CA PHE A 48 24.39 18.25 -16.79
C PHE A 48 24.86 16.90 -16.24
N LEU A 49 26.09 16.48 -16.59
CA LEU A 49 26.61 15.17 -16.15
C LEU A 49 26.81 15.10 -14.62
N SER A 50 27.22 16.20 -13.98
CA SER A 50 27.36 16.25 -12.50
C SER A 50 26.04 16.31 -11.78
N VAL A 51 25.07 17.03 -12.35
CA VAL A 51 23.74 17.18 -11.75
C VAL A 51 22.88 15.94 -11.99
N LEU A 52 23.19 15.13 -13.02
CA LEU A 52 22.44 13.90 -13.37
C LEU A 52 22.32 12.92 -12.20
N GLY A 53 23.41 12.70 -11.44
CA GLY A 53 23.37 11.84 -10.25
C GLY A 53 22.40 12.35 -9.16
N ILE A 54 22.29 13.68 -9.02
CA ILE A 54 21.35 14.30 -8.08
C ILE A 54 19.92 14.19 -8.62
N ILE A 55 19.71 14.42 -9.93
CA ILE A 55 18.40 14.26 -10.58
C ILE A 55 17.88 12.83 -10.37
N ILE A 56 18.70 11.83 -10.66
CA ILE A 56 18.32 10.43 -10.50
C ILE A 56 18.07 10.10 -9.03
N GLY A 57 18.96 10.52 -8.12
CA GLY A 57 18.83 10.23 -6.69
C GLY A 57 17.57 10.85 -6.08
N THR A 58 17.32 12.14 -6.33
CA THR A 58 16.13 12.84 -5.80
C THR A 58 14.84 12.37 -6.47
N GLY A 59 14.87 12.14 -7.80
CA GLY A 59 13.72 11.61 -8.54
C GLY A 59 13.32 10.21 -8.08
N ALA A 60 14.31 9.34 -7.85
CA ALA A 60 14.06 8.01 -7.29
C ALA A 60 13.43 8.07 -5.90
N VAL A 61 13.95 8.92 -4.99
CA VAL A 61 13.37 9.09 -3.64
C VAL A 61 11.88 9.46 -3.74
N ILE A 62 11.53 10.45 -4.55
CA ILE A 62 10.15 10.93 -4.68
C ILE A 62 9.25 9.86 -5.27
N ALA A 63 9.66 9.22 -6.37
CA ALA A 63 8.87 8.18 -7.02
C ALA A 63 8.60 7.00 -6.08
N LEU A 64 9.64 6.53 -5.38
CA LEU A 64 9.55 5.39 -4.49
C LEU A 64 8.73 5.69 -3.23
N MET A 65 8.86 6.88 -2.65
CA MET A 65 8.00 7.31 -1.55
C MET A 65 6.53 7.43 -1.97
N ALA A 66 6.27 7.93 -3.20
CA ALA A 66 4.91 8.02 -3.72
C ALA A 66 4.26 6.65 -3.91
N PHE A 67 4.98 5.66 -4.43
CA PHE A 67 4.48 4.28 -4.56
C PHE A 67 4.34 3.59 -3.19
N GLY A 68 5.28 3.78 -2.28
CA GLY A 68 5.21 3.25 -0.93
C GLY A 68 3.99 3.76 -0.16
N GLU A 69 3.75 5.06 -0.18
CA GLU A 69 2.58 5.69 0.46
C GLU A 69 1.26 5.26 -0.21
N GLY A 70 1.24 5.15 -1.55
CA GLY A 70 0.09 4.66 -2.30
C GLY A 70 -0.29 3.24 -1.91
N SER A 71 0.67 2.33 -1.89
CA SER A 71 0.47 0.92 -1.50
C SER A 71 0.01 0.78 -0.05
N MET A 72 0.57 1.60 0.87
CA MET A 72 0.12 1.61 2.26
C MET A 72 -1.31 2.13 2.41
N HIS A 73 -1.66 3.16 1.66
CA HIS A 73 -3.01 3.71 1.70
C HIS A 73 -4.05 2.69 1.21
N GLU A 74 -3.76 1.98 0.12
CA GLU A 74 -4.59 0.89 -0.39
C GLU A 74 -4.73 -0.25 0.63
N ALA A 75 -3.61 -0.71 1.22
CA ALA A 75 -3.64 -1.71 2.27
C ALA A 75 -4.47 -1.28 3.50
N LEU A 76 -4.38 -0.01 3.90
CA LEU A 76 -5.20 0.55 4.97
C LEU A 76 -6.69 0.58 4.62
N GLU A 77 -7.05 0.91 3.38
CA GLU A 77 -8.45 0.89 2.94
C GLU A 77 -9.01 -0.54 2.91
N ASP A 78 -8.24 -1.51 2.43
CA ASP A 78 -8.64 -2.92 2.44
C ASP A 78 -8.88 -3.43 3.85
N ILE A 79 -8.04 -3.06 4.80
CA ILE A 79 -8.21 -3.45 6.21
C ILE A 79 -9.38 -2.72 6.87
N LYS A 80 -9.62 -1.46 6.53
CA LYS A 80 -10.84 -0.75 6.99
C LYS A 80 -12.10 -1.46 6.51
N ARG A 81 -12.10 -1.97 5.27
CA ARG A 81 -13.22 -2.76 4.71
C ARG A 81 -13.39 -4.12 5.40
N LEU A 82 -12.29 -4.77 5.79
CA LEU A 82 -12.33 -6.02 6.55
C LEU A 82 -12.70 -5.79 8.03
N GLY A 83 -12.62 -4.56 8.52
CA GLY A 83 -12.82 -4.17 9.91
C GLY A 83 -11.58 -4.44 10.76
N ALA A 84 -10.93 -3.37 11.24
CA ALA A 84 -9.70 -3.47 12.04
C ALA A 84 -9.89 -4.23 13.36
N THR A 85 -11.12 -4.29 13.86
CA THR A 85 -11.51 -5.01 15.09
C THR A 85 -12.05 -6.42 14.83
N ASN A 86 -12.05 -6.86 13.58
CA ASN A 86 -12.56 -8.19 13.23
C ASN A 86 -11.46 -9.25 13.32
N ILE A 87 -11.86 -10.45 13.72
CA ILE A 87 -11.08 -11.68 13.65
C ILE A 87 -11.83 -12.63 12.74
N ILE A 88 -11.20 -13.10 11.69
CA ILE A 88 -11.80 -13.99 10.70
C ILE A 88 -11.25 -15.39 10.93
N ILE A 89 -12.12 -16.33 11.28
CA ILE A 89 -11.78 -17.72 11.50
C ILE A 89 -12.37 -18.52 10.34
N ARG A 90 -11.52 -19.21 9.57
CA ARG A 90 -11.93 -20.01 8.42
C ARG A 90 -11.63 -21.48 8.64
N GLY A 91 -12.57 -22.33 8.26
CA GLY A 91 -12.30 -23.77 8.10
C GLY A 91 -11.45 -23.99 6.85
N ILE A 92 -10.38 -24.73 6.98
CA ILE A 92 -9.51 -25.13 5.88
C ILE A 92 -9.49 -26.65 5.78
N LYS A 93 -9.49 -27.17 4.53
CA LYS A 93 -9.34 -28.60 4.32
C LYS A 93 -7.91 -28.99 4.66
N PRO A 94 -7.68 -29.94 5.60
CA PRO A 94 -6.34 -30.41 5.89
C PRO A 94 -5.69 -31.02 4.63
N PRO A 95 -4.36 -30.88 4.44
CA PRO A 95 -3.68 -31.59 3.38
C PRO A 95 -3.93 -33.10 3.56
N GLU A 96 -4.28 -33.78 2.45
CA GLU A 96 -4.54 -35.22 2.47
C GLU A 96 -3.30 -35.93 3.02
N SER A 97 -3.34 -36.33 4.28
CA SER A 97 -2.37 -37.28 4.80
C SER A 97 -2.65 -38.61 4.08
N ASN A 98 -1.60 -39.30 3.59
CA ASN A 98 -1.62 -40.60 2.90
C ASN A 98 -2.20 -41.74 3.74
N THR A 99 -3.15 -41.47 4.57
CA THR A 99 -3.85 -42.49 5.35
C THR A 99 -4.98 -43.02 4.50
N THR A 100 -4.75 -44.15 3.91
CA THR A 100 -5.67 -45.09 3.24
C THR A 100 -6.88 -45.49 4.10
N THR A 101 -7.62 -44.52 4.59
CA THR A 101 -8.90 -44.79 5.24
C THR A 101 -9.98 -44.18 4.37
N GLN A 102 -10.83 -45.07 3.84
CA GLN A 102 -12.04 -44.80 3.08
C GLN A 102 -13.06 -43.99 3.91
N GLN A 103 -12.71 -42.80 4.33
CA GLN A 103 -13.71 -41.89 4.89
C GLN A 103 -14.54 -41.35 3.71
N ARG A 104 -15.76 -41.90 3.59
CA ARG A 104 -16.75 -41.53 2.55
C ARG A 104 -17.18 -40.07 2.66
N VAL A 105 -16.87 -39.36 3.75
CA VAL A 105 -17.22 -37.98 4.02
C VAL A 105 -16.02 -37.30 4.70
N ALA A 106 -15.47 -36.27 4.11
CA ALA A 106 -14.44 -35.46 4.76
C ALA A 106 -15.12 -34.47 5.73
N VAL A 107 -14.78 -34.58 7.02
CA VAL A 107 -15.29 -33.69 8.08
C VAL A 107 -14.17 -32.73 8.45
N PHE A 108 -14.36 -31.44 8.30
CA PHE A 108 -13.38 -30.42 8.67
C PHE A 108 -14.05 -29.05 8.89
N GLY A 109 -13.30 -28.09 9.42
CA GLY A 109 -13.73 -26.72 9.64
C GLY A 109 -14.48 -26.53 10.97
N LEU A 110 -15.08 -25.36 11.11
CA LEU A 110 -15.68 -24.89 12.34
C LEU A 110 -17.02 -25.57 12.62
N THR A 111 -17.27 -25.87 13.89
CA THR A 111 -18.51 -26.48 14.36
C THR A 111 -19.40 -25.49 15.07
N TYR A 112 -20.70 -25.82 15.25
CA TYR A 112 -21.61 -24.98 16.05
C TYR A 112 -21.18 -24.87 17.52
N PRO A 113 -20.65 -25.90 18.19
CA PRO A 113 -20.08 -25.79 19.53
C PRO A 113 -18.91 -24.81 19.62
N ASP A 114 -18.08 -24.70 18.57
CA ASP A 114 -17.00 -23.69 18.55
C ASP A 114 -17.56 -22.27 18.43
N TYR A 115 -18.58 -22.10 17.58
CA TYR A 115 -19.28 -20.83 17.46
C TYR A 115 -19.92 -20.36 18.78
N GLU A 116 -20.51 -21.29 19.55
CA GLU A 116 -21.05 -20.96 20.88
C GLU A 116 -19.95 -20.61 21.87
N LEU A 117 -18.84 -21.33 21.85
CA LEU A 117 -17.68 -21.09 22.70
C LEU A 117 -17.08 -19.68 22.47
N PHE A 118 -17.00 -19.23 21.22
CA PHE A 118 -16.52 -17.85 20.93
C PHE A 118 -17.38 -16.76 21.56
N GLY A 119 -18.65 -17.05 21.87
CA GLY A 119 -19.54 -16.14 22.56
C GLY A 119 -19.30 -16.02 24.06
N THR A 120 -18.50 -16.90 24.66
CA THR A 120 -18.14 -16.81 26.08
C THR A 120 -16.99 -15.84 26.34
N ILE A 121 -16.36 -15.33 25.28
CA ILE A 121 -15.26 -14.38 25.39
C ILE A 121 -15.82 -12.95 25.56
N ASP A 122 -15.66 -12.36 26.74
CA ASP A 122 -16.22 -11.03 27.08
C ASP A 122 -15.83 -9.91 26.12
N ALA A 123 -14.68 -10.03 25.49
CA ALA A 123 -14.19 -9.03 24.53
C ALA A 123 -14.90 -9.11 23.16
N VAL A 124 -15.62 -10.19 22.87
CA VAL A 124 -16.33 -10.40 21.60
C VAL A 124 -17.71 -9.75 21.68
N THR A 125 -17.98 -8.76 20.86
CA THR A 125 -19.24 -8.03 20.83
C THR A 125 -20.21 -8.57 19.79
N ARG A 126 -19.71 -9.10 18.68
CA ARG A 126 -20.53 -9.68 17.60
C ARG A 126 -19.89 -10.95 17.06
N ARG A 127 -20.71 -11.89 16.61
CA ARG A 127 -20.32 -13.15 16.00
C ARG A 127 -21.17 -13.41 14.76
N VAL A 128 -20.55 -13.54 13.62
CA VAL A 128 -21.28 -13.81 12.37
C VAL A 128 -20.73 -15.08 11.74
N PRO A 129 -21.50 -16.19 11.83
CA PRO A 129 -21.17 -17.44 11.16
C PRO A 129 -21.54 -17.37 9.69
N MET A 130 -20.77 -18.05 8.88
CA MET A 130 -20.99 -18.14 7.44
C MET A 130 -20.81 -19.58 6.96
N ARG A 131 -21.67 -19.94 6.05
CA ARG A 131 -21.55 -21.18 5.30
C ARG A 131 -21.49 -20.85 3.82
N ILE A 132 -20.46 -21.32 3.13
CA ILE A 132 -20.14 -20.89 1.77
C ILE A 132 -19.93 -22.15 0.90
N PHE A 133 -20.64 -22.27 -0.19
CA PHE A 133 -20.41 -23.31 -1.17
C PHE A 133 -20.88 -22.90 -2.58
N SER A 134 -20.26 -23.46 -3.61
CA SER A 134 -20.63 -23.18 -5.00
C SER A 134 -21.98 -23.79 -5.35
N GLN A 135 -22.84 -23.02 -6.03
CA GLN A 135 -24.17 -23.45 -6.44
C GLN A 135 -24.54 -22.83 -7.78
N GLU A 136 -25.37 -23.56 -8.57
CA GLU A 136 -26.01 -23.02 -9.78
C GLU A 136 -27.26 -22.22 -9.37
N PHE A 137 -27.35 -20.99 -9.84
CA PHE A 137 -28.50 -20.10 -9.72
C PHE A 137 -29.22 -20.07 -11.07
N ARG A 138 -30.54 -20.10 -11.05
CA ARG A 138 -31.34 -20.12 -12.29
C ARG A 138 -32.57 -19.24 -12.19
N TYR A 139 -32.77 -18.44 -13.23
CA TYR A 139 -34.00 -17.70 -13.44
C TYR A 139 -34.45 -17.93 -14.89
N LEU A 140 -35.63 -18.56 -15.07
CA LEU A 140 -36.12 -19.03 -16.36
C LEU A 140 -35.05 -19.88 -17.09
N GLU A 141 -34.63 -19.45 -18.30
CA GLU A 141 -33.59 -20.13 -19.09
C GLU A 141 -32.17 -19.70 -18.74
N ARG A 142 -32.01 -18.63 -17.93
CA ARG A 142 -30.70 -18.09 -17.58
C ARG A 142 -30.09 -18.84 -16.40
N LYS A 143 -28.80 -19.12 -16.51
CA LYS A 143 -28.03 -19.83 -15.48
C LYS A 143 -26.81 -19.03 -15.13
N HIS A 144 -26.45 -19.05 -13.85
CA HIS A 144 -25.23 -18.50 -13.35
C HIS A 144 -24.67 -19.40 -12.23
N ASN A 145 -23.36 -19.70 -12.30
CA ASN A 145 -22.65 -20.40 -11.25
C ASN A 145 -21.96 -19.38 -10.35
N GLY A 146 -22.25 -19.41 -9.09
CA GLY A 146 -21.68 -18.51 -8.11
C GLY A 146 -21.57 -19.15 -6.74
N ARG A 147 -21.33 -18.36 -5.72
CA ARG A 147 -21.24 -18.81 -4.34
C ARG A 147 -22.57 -18.54 -3.62
N LEU A 148 -23.09 -19.58 -2.96
CA LEU A 148 -24.17 -19.41 -2.01
C LEU A 148 -23.56 -19.15 -0.63
N VAL A 149 -23.91 -18.00 -0.05
CA VAL A 149 -23.44 -17.53 1.26
C VAL A 149 -24.63 -17.51 2.21
N ALA A 150 -24.64 -18.45 3.13
CA ALA A 150 -25.64 -18.46 4.20
C ALA A 150 -25.07 -17.77 5.43
N THR A 151 -25.76 -16.76 5.93
CA THR A 151 -25.26 -15.92 7.02
C THR A 151 -26.40 -15.27 7.83
N LEU A 152 -26.01 -14.44 8.80
CA LEU A 152 -26.92 -13.66 9.64
C LEU A 152 -27.05 -12.21 9.13
N PRO A 153 -28.07 -11.46 9.55
CA PRO A 153 -28.28 -10.05 9.16
C PRO A 153 -27.09 -9.13 9.44
N GLU A 154 -26.41 -9.37 10.56
CA GLU A 154 -25.25 -8.60 11.03
C GLU A 154 -24.06 -8.64 10.05
N TYR A 155 -24.08 -9.58 9.10
CA TYR A 155 -23.07 -9.67 8.05
C TYR A 155 -22.99 -8.41 7.20
N ALA A 156 -24.13 -7.79 6.89
CA ALA A 156 -24.17 -6.56 6.10
C ALA A 156 -23.46 -5.40 6.79
N GLU A 157 -23.63 -5.26 8.10
CA GLU A 157 -22.99 -4.20 8.89
C GLU A 157 -21.48 -4.42 9.02
N ILE A 158 -21.05 -5.66 9.34
CA ILE A 158 -19.65 -6.00 9.54
C ILE A 158 -18.85 -5.80 8.24
N ASN A 159 -19.46 -6.11 7.09
CA ASN A 159 -18.82 -6.01 5.79
C ASN A 159 -19.18 -4.71 5.03
N GLN A 160 -19.89 -3.78 5.67
CA GLN A 160 -20.29 -2.49 5.11
C GLN A 160 -20.94 -2.65 3.72
N LEU A 161 -21.94 -3.54 3.62
CA LEU A 161 -22.61 -3.82 2.36
C LEU A 161 -23.58 -2.71 1.97
N ASP A 162 -23.37 -2.13 0.81
CA ASP A 162 -24.29 -1.16 0.20
C ASP A 162 -25.35 -1.87 -0.64
N LEU A 163 -26.61 -1.47 -0.46
CA LEU A 163 -27.73 -1.94 -1.28
C LEU A 163 -27.91 -1.04 -2.51
N ALA A 164 -28.15 -1.67 -3.66
CA ALA A 164 -28.60 -0.99 -4.86
C ALA A 164 -30.12 -0.83 -4.85
N SER A 165 -30.87 -1.90 -4.44
CA SER A 165 -32.33 -1.89 -4.30
C SER A 165 -32.76 -2.90 -3.23
N GLY A 166 -33.97 -2.71 -2.68
CA GLY A 166 -34.54 -3.61 -1.68
C GLY A 166 -33.90 -3.52 -0.29
N ARG A 167 -33.82 -4.66 0.39
CA ARG A 167 -33.24 -4.79 1.74
C ARG A 167 -32.31 -5.98 1.86
N PHE A 168 -31.43 -5.99 2.84
CA PHE A 168 -30.68 -7.18 3.25
C PHE A 168 -31.54 -8.14 4.08
N LEU A 169 -30.98 -9.26 4.48
CA LEU A 169 -31.60 -10.22 5.39
C LEU A 169 -31.92 -9.53 6.72
N ILE A 170 -33.04 -9.89 7.32
CA ILE A 170 -33.43 -9.44 8.66
C ILE A 170 -33.55 -10.64 9.61
N LYS A 171 -33.63 -10.40 10.88
CA LYS A 171 -33.64 -11.45 11.93
C LYS A 171 -34.84 -12.37 11.79
N GLU A 172 -35.97 -11.82 11.40
CA GLU A 172 -37.22 -12.55 11.15
C GLU A 172 -37.07 -13.54 10.01
N ASP A 173 -36.30 -13.21 8.96
CA ASP A 173 -36.05 -14.13 7.82
C ASP A 173 -35.31 -15.39 8.30
N ASP A 174 -34.32 -15.26 9.22
CA ASP A 174 -33.58 -16.39 9.78
C ASP A 174 -34.42 -17.16 10.79
N GLU A 175 -35.16 -16.48 11.68
CA GLU A 175 -36.00 -17.11 12.70
C GLU A 175 -37.15 -17.91 12.08
N GLN A 176 -37.79 -17.39 11.03
CA GLN A 176 -38.89 -18.03 10.31
C GLN A 176 -38.42 -19.00 9.24
N MET A 177 -37.08 -19.12 9.02
CA MET A 177 -36.50 -19.95 7.96
C MET A 177 -37.07 -19.59 6.58
N SER A 178 -37.25 -18.30 6.32
CA SER A 178 -37.87 -17.78 5.09
C SER A 178 -36.98 -18.08 3.87
N ASN A 179 -37.63 -18.46 2.75
CA ASN A 179 -36.92 -18.65 1.48
C ASN A 179 -36.73 -17.30 0.76
N VAL A 180 -35.87 -16.45 1.30
CA VAL A 180 -35.49 -15.17 0.71
C VAL A 180 -34.02 -15.15 0.33
N ALA A 181 -33.67 -14.35 -0.68
CA ALA A 181 -32.32 -14.21 -1.16
C ALA A 181 -31.98 -12.75 -1.47
N VAL A 182 -30.72 -12.38 -1.22
CA VAL A 182 -30.13 -11.11 -1.66
C VAL A 182 -29.08 -11.43 -2.71
N LEU A 183 -29.17 -10.78 -3.87
CA LEU A 183 -28.25 -11.01 -4.99
C LEU A 183 -27.10 -10.00 -4.94
N ALA A 184 -25.90 -10.46 -5.23
CA ALA A 184 -24.78 -9.56 -5.53
C ALA A 184 -24.90 -9.05 -6.97
N ALA A 185 -24.18 -7.96 -7.29
CA ALA A 185 -24.38 -7.19 -8.52
C ALA A 185 -24.26 -8.04 -9.80
N ASN A 186 -23.15 -8.78 -9.97
CA ASN A 186 -22.95 -9.59 -11.18
C ASN A 186 -24.01 -10.69 -11.32
N THR A 187 -24.43 -11.29 -10.21
CA THR A 187 -25.48 -12.30 -10.22
C THR A 187 -26.83 -11.70 -10.65
N ALA A 188 -27.15 -10.51 -10.15
CA ALA A 188 -28.36 -9.78 -10.56
C ALA A 188 -28.31 -9.43 -12.04
N ASP A 189 -27.23 -8.86 -12.54
CA ASP A 189 -27.05 -8.47 -13.95
C ASP A 189 -27.12 -9.67 -14.89
N LYS A 190 -26.57 -10.84 -14.52
CA LYS A 190 -26.58 -12.05 -15.35
C LYS A 190 -27.93 -12.74 -15.38
N LEU A 191 -28.66 -12.74 -14.27
CA LEU A 191 -30.00 -13.38 -14.21
C LEU A 191 -31.11 -12.45 -14.69
N PHE A 192 -31.01 -11.13 -14.40
CA PHE A 192 -32.03 -10.12 -14.68
C PHE A 192 -31.50 -8.91 -15.46
N PRO A 193 -30.92 -9.06 -16.67
CA PRO A 193 -30.27 -7.96 -17.38
C PRO A 193 -31.21 -6.81 -17.78
N PHE A 194 -32.54 -7.02 -17.80
CA PHE A 194 -33.53 -6.03 -18.27
C PHE A 194 -34.73 -5.91 -17.34
N GLU A 195 -34.72 -6.58 -16.20
CA GLU A 195 -35.87 -6.66 -15.28
C GLU A 195 -35.40 -6.32 -13.87
N ASP A 196 -36.28 -5.75 -13.04
CA ASP A 196 -35.98 -5.56 -11.60
C ASP A 196 -36.03 -6.94 -10.92
N PRO A 197 -34.93 -7.38 -10.29
CA PRO A 197 -34.89 -8.66 -9.59
C PRO A 197 -35.82 -8.77 -8.38
N ILE A 198 -36.22 -7.65 -7.79
CA ILE A 198 -36.97 -7.62 -6.52
C ILE A 198 -38.34 -8.35 -6.71
N GLU A 199 -38.72 -9.13 -5.69
CA GLU A 199 -39.94 -9.98 -5.63
C GLU A 199 -39.94 -11.13 -6.61
N HIS A 200 -39.01 -11.26 -7.53
CA HIS A 200 -38.89 -12.43 -8.40
C HIS A 200 -38.31 -13.65 -7.67
N SER A 201 -38.63 -14.84 -8.16
CA SER A 201 -38.17 -16.09 -7.58
C SER A 201 -37.00 -16.67 -8.36
N VAL A 202 -35.84 -16.79 -7.69
CA VAL A 202 -34.64 -17.43 -8.24
C VAL A 202 -34.53 -18.83 -7.69
N ARG A 203 -34.25 -19.81 -8.57
CA ARG A 203 -33.99 -21.18 -8.16
C ARG A 203 -32.51 -21.33 -7.75
N VAL A 204 -32.31 -21.80 -6.54
CA VAL A 204 -30.98 -22.10 -5.94
C VAL A 204 -30.95 -23.60 -5.64
N GLY A 205 -30.23 -24.34 -6.46
CA GLY A 205 -30.30 -25.81 -6.42
C GLY A 205 -31.70 -26.35 -6.73
N MET A 206 -32.35 -26.98 -5.73
CA MET A 206 -33.71 -27.51 -5.86
C MET A 206 -34.80 -26.59 -5.28
N TYR A 207 -34.44 -25.49 -4.66
CA TYR A 207 -35.38 -24.62 -3.94
C TYR A 207 -35.54 -23.28 -4.63
N PHE A 208 -36.71 -22.65 -4.46
CA PHE A 208 -36.98 -21.32 -4.93
C PHE A 208 -36.88 -20.31 -3.78
N TYR A 209 -36.19 -19.19 -4.06
CA TYR A 209 -36.00 -18.09 -3.15
C TYR A 209 -36.50 -16.79 -3.75
N ARG A 210 -37.29 -16.03 -2.98
CA ARG A 210 -37.74 -14.70 -3.37
C ARG A 210 -36.63 -13.71 -3.20
N VAL A 211 -36.31 -12.94 -4.20
CA VAL A 211 -35.30 -11.88 -4.14
C VAL A 211 -35.85 -10.69 -3.37
N VAL A 212 -35.17 -10.30 -2.28
CA VAL A 212 -35.58 -9.19 -1.40
C VAL A 212 -34.60 -8.01 -1.47
N GLY A 213 -33.46 -8.17 -2.09
CA GLY A 213 -32.48 -7.12 -2.26
C GLY A 213 -31.40 -7.42 -3.29
N VAL A 214 -30.78 -6.36 -3.75
CA VAL A 214 -29.61 -6.38 -4.65
C VAL A 214 -28.53 -5.49 -4.08
N LEU A 215 -27.30 -6.01 -4.04
CA LEU A 215 -26.12 -5.28 -3.56
C LEU A 215 -25.48 -4.45 -4.68
N LYS A 216 -24.83 -3.35 -4.31
CA LYS A 216 -23.96 -2.62 -5.22
C LYS A 216 -22.70 -3.43 -5.57
N PRO A 217 -22.07 -3.19 -6.74
CA PRO A 217 -20.80 -3.81 -7.08
C PRO A 217 -19.73 -3.51 -6.01
N ARG A 218 -18.98 -4.55 -5.63
CA ARG A 218 -17.84 -4.45 -4.73
C ARG A 218 -16.56 -4.68 -5.52
N MET A 219 -15.52 -3.90 -5.23
CA MET A 219 -14.20 -4.22 -5.76
C MET A 219 -13.71 -5.54 -5.16
N PRO A 220 -13.15 -6.46 -5.98
CA PRO A 220 -12.50 -7.67 -5.46
C PRO A 220 -11.43 -7.26 -4.47
N THR A 221 -11.50 -7.79 -3.26
CA THR A 221 -10.43 -7.57 -2.27
C THR A 221 -9.22 -8.36 -2.75
N GLY A 222 -8.22 -7.68 -3.28
CA GLY A 222 -6.96 -8.28 -3.67
C GLY A 222 -6.28 -8.87 -2.43
N GLY A 223 -6.17 -10.19 -2.36
CA GLY A 223 -5.43 -10.86 -1.30
C GLY A 223 -3.94 -10.52 -1.39
N SER A 224 -3.50 -9.51 -0.66
CA SER A 224 -2.08 -9.28 -0.40
C SER A 224 -1.60 -10.30 0.62
N GLY A 225 -1.22 -11.47 0.16
CA GLY A 225 -0.64 -12.51 1.01
C GLY A 225 -0.99 -13.91 0.56
N GLY A 226 -0.21 -14.46 -0.36
CA GLY A 226 -0.07 -15.88 -0.64
C GLY A 226 -1.36 -16.66 -0.95
N SER A 227 -1.62 -16.89 -2.22
CA SER A 227 -2.52 -17.95 -2.76
C SER A 227 -4.00 -17.98 -2.31
N GLN A 228 -4.64 -16.83 -2.14
CA GLN A 228 -6.11 -16.77 -2.31
C GLN A 228 -6.38 -16.05 -3.63
N ALA A 229 -6.98 -16.75 -4.58
CA ALA A 229 -7.61 -16.14 -5.74
C ALA A 229 -8.50 -15.01 -5.23
N ALA A 230 -8.39 -13.81 -5.82
CA ALA A 230 -9.25 -12.68 -5.49
C ALA A 230 -10.69 -13.17 -5.46
N GLU A 231 -11.30 -13.20 -4.28
CA GLU A 231 -12.67 -13.68 -4.14
C GLU A 231 -13.59 -12.63 -4.78
N ASP A 232 -14.24 -12.99 -5.86
CA ASP A 232 -15.23 -12.13 -6.49
C ASP A 232 -16.56 -12.24 -5.74
N PHE A 233 -16.78 -11.32 -4.80
CA PHE A 233 -18.03 -11.23 -4.02
C PHE A 233 -19.23 -10.78 -4.85
N ASN A 234 -19.03 -10.38 -6.11
CA ASN A 234 -20.11 -9.92 -6.97
C ASN A 234 -20.92 -11.07 -7.58
N ASP A 235 -20.42 -12.31 -7.47
CA ASP A 235 -21.14 -13.51 -7.91
C ASP A 235 -21.88 -14.25 -6.76
N ASP A 236 -21.99 -13.62 -5.58
CA ASP A 236 -22.59 -14.21 -4.39
C ASP A 236 -24.14 -14.12 -4.41
N VAL A 237 -24.76 -15.09 -3.73
CA VAL A 237 -26.17 -15.04 -3.32
C VAL A 237 -26.26 -15.28 -1.84
N TYR A 238 -26.87 -14.37 -1.12
CA TYR A 238 -26.99 -14.42 0.35
C TYR A 238 -28.35 -14.95 0.75
N ILE A 239 -28.39 -15.93 1.69
CA ILE A 239 -29.59 -16.53 2.26
C ILE A 239 -29.49 -16.62 3.77
N PRO A 240 -30.61 -16.74 4.52
CA PRO A 240 -30.55 -16.95 5.97
C PRO A 240 -29.87 -18.26 6.34
N LEU A 241 -29.08 -18.26 7.42
CA LEU A 241 -28.28 -19.39 7.83
C LEU A 241 -29.12 -20.62 8.23
N LYS A 242 -30.18 -20.42 9.01
CA LYS A 242 -31.09 -21.52 9.40
C LYS A 242 -31.81 -22.10 8.20
N THR A 243 -32.24 -21.26 7.25
CA THR A 243 -32.84 -21.74 6.00
C THR A 243 -31.88 -22.63 5.22
N CYS A 244 -30.62 -22.20 5.10
CA CYS A 244 -29.61 -23.01 4.45
C CYS A 244 -29.41 -24.36 5.13
N ARG A 245 -29.32 -24.38 6.46
CA ARG A 245 -29.14 -25.63 7.24
C ARG A 245 -30.27 -26.62 7.01
N VAL A 246 -31.52 -26.15 7.02
CA VAL A 246 -32.72 -26.99 6.81
C VAL A 246 -32.81 -27.48 5.38
N ARG A 247 -32.49 -26.65 4.38
CA ARG A 247 -32.65 -26.98 2.96
C ARG A 247 -31.51 -27.80 2.38
N PHE A 248 -30.26 -27.48 2.74
CA PHE A 248 -29.09 -28.10 2.15
C PHE A 248 -28.41 -29.13 3.09
N GLY A 249 -28.81 -29.17 4.38
CA GLY A 249 -28.17 -30.04 5.38
C GLY A 249 -26.70 -29.65 5.63
N ASP A 250 -25.97 -30.40 6.46
CA ASP A 250 -24.56 -30.10 6.79
C ASP A 250 -23.56 -30.78 5.83
N VAL A 251 -24.02 -31.72 4.98
CA VAL A 251 -23.18 -32.45 4.03
C VAL A 251 -23.35 -31.89 2.62
N ILE A 252 -22.27 -31.43 2.04
CA ILE A 252 -22.22 -30.93 0.67
C ILE A 252 -21.63 -32.02 -0.22
N THR A 253 -22.27 -32.28 -1.37
CA THR A 253 -21.74 -33.19 -2.37
C THR A 253 -21.14 -32.41 -3.53
N ILE A 254 -19.83 -32.45 -3.66
CA ILE A 254 -19.10 -31.81 -4.77
C ILE A 254 -18.91 -32.86 -5.85
N ARG A 255 -19.52 -32.59 -7.02
CA ARG A 255 -19.39 -33.42 -8.22
C ARG A 255 -18.40 -32.75 -9.17
N ARG A 256 -17.26 -33.39 -9.40
CA ARG A 256 -16.34 -33.03 -10.49
C ARG A 256 -16.27 -34.19 -11.46
N ALA A 257 -15.91 -33.92 -12.73
CA ALA A 257 -15.82 -34.96 -13.75
C ALA A 257 -14.99 -36.17 -13.25
N GLY A 258 -15.66 -37.30 -13.04
CA GLY A 258 -15.05 -38.57 -12.57
C GLY A 258 -14.85 -38.72 -11.06
N SER A 259 -15.22 -37.74 -10.22
CA SER A 259 -15.09 -37.87 -8.76
C SER A 259 -16.30 -37.33 -8.02
N PHE A 260 -16.64 -38.05 -6.91
CA PHE A 260 -17.65 -37.63 -5.94
C PHE A 260 -16.96 -37.40 -4.60
N GLN A 261 -16.95 -36.16 -4.14
CA GLN A 261 -16.47 -35.84 -2.80
C GLN A 261 -17.66 -35.38 -1.95
N ARG A 262 -17.77 -35.91 -0.77
CA ARG A 262 -18.73 -35.45 0.25
C ARG A 262 -17.95 -34.75 1.34
N GLU A 263 -18.33 -33.54 1.63
CA GLU A 263 -17.70 -32.74 2.68
C GLU A 263 -18.75 -32.33 3.70
N GLN A 264 -18.44 -32.53 4.96
CA GLN A 264 -19.28 -32.07 6.07
C GLN A 264 -18.59 -30.90 6.72
N VAL A 265 -19.07 -29.70 6.39
CA VAL A 265 -18.55 -28.45 6.91
C VAL A 265 -19.73 -27.65 7.46
N PRO A 266 -19.99 -27.70 8.76
CA PRO A 266 -21.11 -26.99 9.37
C PRO A 266 -20.98 -25.47 9.18
N LEU A 267 -19.77 -24.92 9.41
CA LEU A 267 -19.46 -23.52 9.23
C LEU A 267 -18.11 -23.38 8.50
N HIS A 268 -18.11 -22.61 7.41
CA HIS A 268 -16.89 -22.35 6.63
C HIS A 268 -16.09 -21.20 7.20
N GLN A 269 -16.79 -20.21 7.81
CA GLN A 269 -16.17 -19.04 8.39
C GLN A 269 -17.00 -18.52 9.56
N VAL A 270 -16.32 -17.99 10.56
CA VAL A 270 -16.92 -17.17 11.63
C VAL A 270 -16.14 -15.87 11.70
N THR A 271 -16.83 -14.75 11.61
CA THR A 271 -16.23 -13.43 11.82
C THR A 271 -16.65 -12.93 13.19
N LEU A 272 -15.67 -12.59 14.02
CA LEU A 272 -15.86 -12.03 15.35
C LEU A 272 -15.47 -10.56 15.34
N THR A 273 -16.27 -9.73 15.99
CA THR A 273 -15.91 -8.32 16.22
C THR A 273 -15.55 -8.14 17.68
N VAL A 274 -14.37 -7.58 17.94
CA VAL A 274 -13.84 -7.33 19.28
C VAL A 274 -14.10 -5.89 19.69
N SER A 275 -14.38 -5.66 20.97
CA SER A 275 -14.74 -4.34 21.52
C SER A 275 -13.65 -3.28 21.42
N ASN A 276 -12.37 -3.68 21.42
CA ASN A 276 -11.22 -2.77 21.36
C ASN A 276 -10.12 -3.37 20.48
N ILE A 277 -9.45 -2.51 19.69
CA ILE A 277 -8.35 -2.88 18.81
C ILE A 277 -7.17 -3.53 19.54
N ASP A 278 -6.89 -3.09 20.78
CA ASP A 278 -5.80 -3.63 21.60
C ASP A 278 -6.06 -5.08 22.06
N LYS A 279 -7.34 -5.48 22.12
CA LYS A 279 -7.76 -6.83 22.52
C LYS A 279 -7.82 -7.81 21.35
N VAL A 280 -7.73 -7.33 20.11
CA VAL A 280 -7.89 -8.18 18.91
C VAL A 280 -6.83 -9.30 18.87
N ARG A 281 -5.57 -8.95 19.10
CA ARG A 281 -4.47 -9.94 19.12
C ARG A 281 -4.60 -10.96 20.26
N PRO A 282 -4.74 -10.53 21.54
CA PRO A 282 -4.94 -11.48 22.64
C PRO A 282 -6.12 -12.41 22.39
N VAL A 283 -7.24 -11.90 21.89
CA VAL A 283 -8.42 -12.71 21.57
C VAL A 283 -8.13 -13.66 20.40
N GLY A 284 -7.42 -13.20 19.35
CA GLY A 284 -7.03 -14.05 18.24
C GLY A 284 -6.13 -15.24 18.67
N THR A 285 -5.17 -14.99 19.57
CA THR A 285 -4.32 -16.05 20.15
C THR A 285 -5.16 -17.02 20.99
N MET A 286 -6.02 -16.47 21.88
CA MET A 286 -6.91 -17.30 22.71
C MET A 286 -7.80 -18.22 21.85
N ILE A 287 -8.36 -17.70 20.75
CA ILE A 287 -9.18 -18.50 19.82
C ILE A 287 -8.33 -19.60 19.16
N SER A 288 -7.10 -19.28 18.78
CA SER A 288 -6.18 -20.26 18.18
C SER A 288 -5.89 -21.40 19.16
N ASP A 289 -5.58 -21.07 20.41
CA ASP A 289 -5.31 -22.05 21.47
C ASP A 289 -6.55 -22.91 21.76
N MET A 290 -7.74 -22.29 21.85
CA MET A 290 -9.01 -22.99 22.04
C MET A 290 -9.33 -23.98 20.91
N LEU A 291 -9.04 -23.60 19.66
CA LEU A 291 -9.27 -24.47 18.50
C LEU A 291 -8.22 -25.58 18.42
N GLU A 292 -6.95 -25.31 18.78
CA GLU A 292 -5.90 -26.32 18.83
C GLU A 292 -6.20 -27.44 19.85
N ASP A 293 -6.73 -27.08 21.01
CA ASP A 293 -7.13 -28.04 22.04
C ASP A 293 -8.34 -28.90 21.63
N ARG A 294 -9.23 -28.38 20.79
CA ARG A 294 -10.50 -29.06 20.44
C ARG A 294 -10.45 -29.83 19.12
N HIS A 295 -9.61 -29.38 18.19
CA HIS A 295 -9.48 -30.00 16.87
C HIS A 295 -8.25 -30.90 16.83
N GLY A 296 -8.45 -32.18 16.52
CA GLY A 296 -7.35 -33.14 16.42
C GLY A 296 -6.43 -32.95 15.20
N GLN A 297 -6.84 -32.08 14.30
CA GLN A 297 -6.08 -31.68 13.10
C GLN A 297 -6.21 -30.18 12.89
N LYS A 298 -5.21 -29.56 12.27
CA LYS A 298 -5.25 -28.14 11.93
C LYS A 298 -6.13 -27.91 10.68
N ASP A 299 -7.43 -27.86 10.90
CA ASP A 299 -8.46 -27.63 9.89
C ASP A 299 -9.08 -26.24 9.98
N TRP A 300 -8.41 -25.32 10.62
CA TRP A 300 -8.82 -23.94 10.84
C TRP A 300 -7.66 -22.95 10.61
N LEU A 301 -8.02 -21.71 10.27
CA LEU A 301 -7.12 -20.59 10.10
C LEU A 301 -7.72 -19.35 10.76
N VAL A 302 -7.01 -18.78 11.72
CA VAL A 302 -7.36 -17.49 12.33
C VAL A 302 -6.60 -16.40 11.62
N THR A 303 -7.34 -15.44 11.04
CA THR A 303 -6.79 -14.28 10.36
C THR A 303 -7.16 -13.04 11.14
N VAL A 304 -6.15 -12.30 11.57
CA VAL A 304 -6.31 -11.01 12.22
C VAL A 304 -5.89 -9.93 11.21
N PRO A 305 -6.82 -9.16 10.62
CA PRO A 305 -6.49 -8.15 9.62
C PRO A 305 -5.46 -7.11 10.11
N LEU A 306 -5.51 -6.78 11.41
CA LEU A 306 -4.54 -5.91 12.06
C LEU A 306 -3.09 -6.43 11.96
N ASP A 307 -2.87 -7.75 12.01
CA ASP A 307 -1.54 -8.35 11.89
C ASP A 307 -1.03 -8.30 10.45
N ILE A 308 -1.92 -8.44 9.48
CA ILE A 308 -1.59 -8.27 8.06
C ILE A 308 -1.11 -6.84 7.82
N LEU A 309 -1.82 -5.84 8.37
CA LEU A 309 -1.41 -4.44 8.29
C LEU A 309 -0.01 -4.23 8.86
N LYS A 310 0.23 -4.73 10.06
CA LYS A 310 1.54 -4.56 10.71
C LYS A 310 2.65 -5.22 9.91
N ALA A 311 2.44 -6.44 9.41
CA ALA A 311 3.41 -7.11 8.54
C ALA A 311 3.67 -6.35 7.24
N ALA A 312 2.63 -5.73 6.65
CA ALA A 312 2.77 -4.86 5.49
C ALA A 312 3.58 -3.59 5.84
N GLN A 313 3.32 -2.96 6.99
CA GLN A 313 4.08 -1.80 7.48
C GLN A 313 5.56 -2.15 7.73
N ASP A 314 5.84 -3.25 8.44
CA ASP A 314 7.20 -3.71 8.70
C ASP A 314 7.97 -4.00 7.40
N THR A 315 7.27 -4.58 6.43
CA THR A 315 7.84 -4.88 5.11
C THR A 315 8.12 -3.59 4.34
N GLN A 316 7.19 -2.65 4.34
CA GLN A 316 7.36 -1.34 3.71
C GLN A 316 8.53 -0.55 4.33
N GLU A 317 8.66 -0.52 5.66
CA GLU A 317 9.79 0.13 6.33
C GLU A 317 11.15 -0.44 5.87
N ARG A 318 11.23 -1.75 5.69
CA ARG A 318 12.45 -2.41 5.17
C ARG A 318 12.73 -1.99 3.72
N TYR A 319 11.71 -1.94 2.87
CA TYR A 319 11.87 -1.48 1.49
C TYR A 319 12.29 -0.01 1.44
N ILE A 320 11.67 0.86 2.21
CA ILE A 320 12.06 2.28 2.29
C ILE A 320 13.52 2.41 2.72
N MET A 321 13.97 1.63 3.71
CA MET A 321 15.36 1.66 4.15
C MET A 321 16.33 1.26 3.02
N LEU A 322 16.05 0.19 2.28
CA LEU A 322 16.86 -0.23 1.12
C LEU A 322 16.91 0.84 0.03
N LEU A 323 15.77 1.46 -0.25
CA LEU A 323 15.65 2.48 -1.29
C LEU A 323 16.36 3.78 -0.91
N VAL A 324 16.29 4.19 0.36
CA VAL A 324 17.04 5.32 0.90
C VAL A 324 18.55 5.06 0.79
N LEU A 325 18.99 3.83 1.01
CA LEU A 325 20.39 3.44 0.85
C LEU A 325 20.85 3.56 -0.62
N ILE A 326 20.06 3.05 -1.56
CA ILE A 326 20.35 3.13 -3.01
C ILE A 326 20.36 4.60 -3.47
N ALA A 327 19.36 5.37 -3.07
CA ALA A 327 19.30 6.80 -3.37
C ALA A 327 20.47 7.57 -2.74
N GLY A 328 20.87 7.20 -1.52
CA GLY A 328 22.06 7.73 -0.84
C GLY A 328 23.34 7.50 -1.62
N ILE A 329 23.53 6.29 -2.16
CA ILE A 329 24.67 5.97 -3.03
C ILE A 329 24.63 6.83 -4.30
N SER A 330 23.47 6.96 -4.95
CA SER A 330 23.31 7.80 -6.14
C SER A 330 23.64 9.27 -5.86
N LEU A 331 23.20 9.80 -4.72
CA LEU A 331 23.50 11.15 -4.27
C LEU A 331 24.98 11.34 -3.93
N LEU A 332 25.65 10.34 -3.33
CA LEU A 332 27.09 10.34 -3.09
C LEU A 332 27.86 10.42 -4.41
N VAL A 333 27.51 9.61 -5.38
CA VAL A 333 28.14 9.64 -6.71
C VAL A 333 27.92 11.00 -7.38
N GLY A 334 26.71 11.56 -7.31
CA GLY A 334 26.40 12.91 -7.79
C GLY A 334 27.21 13.98 -7.08
N GLY A 335 27.35 13.87 -5.75
CA GLY A 335 28.16 14.77 -4.93
C GLY A 335 29.67 14.74 -5.30
N ILE A 336 30.21 13.55 -5.49
CA ILE A 336 31.61 13.38 -5.98
C ILE A 336 31.76 14.01 -7.39
N GLY A 337 30.76 13.84 -8.25
CA GLY A 337 30.73 14.49 -9.56
C GLY A 337 30.82 16.02 -9.47
N ILE A 338 30.02 16.62 -8.55
CA ILE A 338 30.08 18.08 -8.29
C ILE A 338 31.45 18.49 -7.75
N MET A 339 31.98 17.75 -6.77
CA MET A 339 33.31 18.03 -6.21
C MET A 339 34.38 18.04 -7.30
N ASN A 340 34.41 17.07 -8.19
CA ASN A 340 35.41 16.95 -9.26
C ASN A 340 35.29 18.11 -10.25
N ILE A 341 34.05 18.51 -10.59
CA ILE A 341 33.82 19.64 -11.51
C ILE A 341 34.20 20.97 -10.86
N MET A 342 33.85 21.14 -9.59
CA MET A 342 34.24 22.32 -8.83
C MET A 342 35.77 22.44 -8.75
N LEU A 343 36.50 21.33 -8.54
CA LEU A 343 37.97 21.34 -8.57
C LEU A 343 38.52 21.76 -9.93
N ALA A 344 37.95 21.23 -11.03
CA ALA A 344 38.33 21.64 -12.39
C ALA A 344 38.04 23.14 -12.63
N THR A 345 36.86 23.61 -12.19
CA THR A 345 36.52 25.04 -12.32
C THR A 345 37.46 25.94 -11.49
N VAL A 346 37.87 25.52 -10.32
CA VAL A 346 38.89 26.24 -9.51
C VAL A 346 40.22 26.32 -10.23
N THR A 347 40.69 25.24 -10.88
CA THR A 347 41.92 25.25 -11.67
C THR A 347 41.81 26.14 -12.91
N GLU A 348 40.71 26.09 -13.66
CA GLU A 348 40.44 26.95 -14.80
C GLU A 348 40.39 28.46 -14.42
N ARG A 349 39.90 28.78 -13.22
CA ARG A 349 39.76 30.15 -12.71
C ARG A 349 40.87 30.59 -11.75
N THR A 350 41.97 29.84 -11.67
CA THR A 350 43.07 30.13 -10.74
C THR A 350 43.58 31.56 -10.80
N ARG A 351 43.78 32.07 -12.03
CA ARG A 351 44.27 33.44 -12.26
C ARG A 351 43.24 34.49 -11.78
N GLU A 352 41.95 34.29 -12.05
CA GLU A 352 40.86 35.18 -11.60
C GLU A 352 40.80 35.26 -10.10
N ILE A 353 40.90 34.09 -9.41
CA ILE A 353 40.91 33.95 -7.95
C ILE A 353 42.16 34.69 -7.38
N GLY A 354 43.31 34.49 -8.02
CA GLY A 354 44.56 35.16 -7.65
C GLY A 354 44.46 36.67 -7.70
N VAL A 355 43.92 37.25 -8.79
CA VAL A 355 43.68 38.68 -8.92
C VAL A 355 42.76 39.21 -7.84
N ARG A 356 41.64 38.54 -7.55
CA ARG A 356 40.71 38.97 -6.50
C ARG A 356 41.39 38.93 -5.10
N ARG A 357 42.21 37.91 -4.85
CA ARG A 357 42.95 37.77 -3.61
C ARG A 357 44.00 38.86 -3.47
N ALA A 358 44.75 39.19 -4.53
CA ALA A 358 45.71 40.27 -4.58
C ALA A 358 45.06 41.65 -4.35
N LEU A 359 43.82 41.89 -4.82
CA LEU A 359 43.01 43.06 -4.59
C LEU A 359 42.37 43.12 -3.21
N GLY A 360 42.67 42.17 -2.28
CA GLY A 360 42.22 42.19 -0.89
C GLY A 360 40.96 41.38 -0.56
N ALA A 361 40.46 40.53 -1.47
CA ALA A 361 39.36 39.66 -1.15
C ALA A 361 39.71 38.68 -0.01
N LYS A 362 38.85 38.58 1.01
CA LYS A 362 39.04 37.67 2.13
C LYS A 362 38.85 36.22 1.70
N ARG A 363 39.57 35.28 2.33
CA ARG A 363 39.38 33.82 2.10
C ARG A 363 37.92 33.40 2.22
N ARG A 364 37.23 33.94 3.22
CA ARG A 364 35.79 33.66 3.43
C ARG A 364 34.91 34.06 2.26
N ASP A 365 35.21 35.18 1.58
CA ASP A 365 34.39 35.64 0.43
C ASP A 365 34.54 34.67 -0.76
N ILE A 366 35.77 34.15 -1.01
CA ILE A 366 36.02 33.14 -2.04
C ILE A 366 35.34 31.81 -1.67
N THR A 367 35.49 31.32 -0.44
CA THR A 367 34.83 30.08 0.02
C THR A 367 33.32 30.17 -0.14
N LEU A 368 32.71 31.28 0.31
CA LEU A 368 31.25 31.49 0.18
C LEU A 368 30.81 31.52 -1.28
N GLN A 369 31.57 32.16 -2.16
CA GLN A 369 31.23 32.23 -3.58
C GLN A 369 31.13 30.84 -4.20
N PHE A 370 32.16 29.98 -4.03
CA PHE A 370 32.19 28.63 -4.57
C PHE A 370 31.17 27.70 -3.88
N LEU A 371 30.96 27.86 -2.57
CA LEU A 371 29.94 27.08 -1.85
C LEU A 371 28.53 27.42 -2.35
N ILE A 372 28.22 28.69 -2.59
CA ILE A 372 26.95 29.10 -3.18
C ILE A 372 26.79 28.51 -4.59
N GLU A 373 27.84 28.46 -5.40
CA GLU A 373 27.82 27.86 -6.73
C GLU A 373 27.47 26.36 -6.64
N ALA A 374 28.08 25.60 -5.72
CA ALA A 374 27.74 24.21 -5.47
C ALA A 374 26.28 24.02 -5.02
N ILE A 375 25.82 24.83 -4.07
CA ILE A 375 24.44 24.75 -3.56
C ILE A 375 23.42 25.07 -4.66
N VAL A 376 23.68 26.05 -5.51
CA VAL A 376 22.81 26.38 -6.64
C VAL A 376 22.73 25.22 -7.65
N GLN A 377 23.86 24.60 -7.95
CA GLN A 377 23.90 23.40 -8.82
C GLN A 377 23.10 22.25 -8.25
N THR A 378 23.29 21.91 -6.97
CA THR A 378 22.58 20.82 -6.32
C THR A 378 21.09 21.09 -6.18
N THR A 379 20.71 22.34 -5.88
CA THR A 379 19.29 22.75 -5.80
C THR A 379 18.61 22.67 -7.16
N ALA A 380 19.29 23.14 -8.23
CA ALA A 380 18.76 23.01 -9.59
C ALA A 380 18.58 21.52 -9.98
N GLY A 381 19.56 20.68 -9.64
CA GLY A 381 19.46 19.23 -9.84
C GLY A 381 18.33 18.60 -9.06
N ALA A 382 18.16 18.97 -7.79
CA ALA A 382 17.08 18.50 -6.95
C ALA A 382 15.69 18.90 -7.52
N LEU A 383 15.54 20.14 -7.97
CA LEU A 383 14.28 20.61 -8.58
C LEU A 383 13.95 19.84 -9.86
N LEU A 384 14.94 19.61 -10.73
CA LEU A 384 14.76 18.75 -11.91
C LEU A 384 14.46 17.30 -11.53
N GLY A 385 15.08 16.78 -10.48
CA GLY A 385 14.81 15.46 -9.92
C GLY A 385 13.39 15.35 -9.34
N VAL A 386 12.91 16.39 -8.65
CA VAL A 386 11.52 16.49 -8.20
C VAL A 386 10.56 16.40 -9.39
N ILE A 387 10.79 17.17 -10.44
CA ILE A 387 9.96 17.14 -11.66
C ILE A 387 9.99 15.75 -12.30
N ALA A 388 11.17 15.14 -12.42
CA ALA A 388 11.32 13.78 -12.94
C ALA A 388 10.63 12.72 -12.07
N GLY A 389 10.79 12.80 -10.75
CA GLY A 389 10.12 11.90 -9.79
C GLY A 389 8.60 12.02 -9.84
N LEU A 390 8.07 13.24 -9.92
CA LEU A 390 6.65 13.49 -10.13
C LEU A 390 6.16 12.91 -11.45
N ALA A 391 6.90 13.15 -12.54
CA ALA A 391 6.56 12.61 -13.84
C ALA A 391 6.48 11.07 -13.80
N ILE A 392 7.43 10.41 -13.13
CA ILE A 392 7.41 8.95 -12.92
C ILE A 392 6.20 8.53 -12.08
N ALA A 393 5.91 9.23 -10.96
CA ALA A 393 4.79 8.92 -10.08
C ALA A 393 3.42 9.04 -10.79
N PHE A 394 3.28 9.90 -11.80
CA PHE A 394 2.06 10.04 -12.61
C PHE A 394 2.03 9.12 -13.83
N LEU A 395 3.15 8.98 -14.54
CA LEU A 395 3.20 8.21 -15.79
C LEU A 395 3.16 6.70 -15.55
N VAL A 396 3.82 6.20 -14.50
CA VAL A 396 3.88 4.76 -14.24
C VAL A 396 2.50 4.17 -13.93
N PRO A 397 1.65 4.74 -13.06
CA PRO A 397 0.28 4.25 -12.87
C PRO A 397 -0.57 4.32 -14.15
N LEU A 398 -0.39 5.39 -14.95
CA LEU A 398 -1.10 5.54 -16.22
C LEU A 398 -0.72 4.43 -17.22
N VAL A 399 0.58 4.11 -17.31
CA VAL A 399 1.06 3.01 -18.17
C VAL A 399 0.63 1.66 -17.61
N ALA A 400 0.70 1.46 -16.29
CA ALA A 400 0.28 0.22 -15.63
C ALA A 400 -1.22 -0.07 -15.87
N SER A 401 -2.06 0.95 -15.89
CA SER A 401 -3.49 0.79 -16.18
C SER A 401 -3.78 0.23 -17.58
N LEU A 402 -2.91 0.52 -18.57
CA LEU A 402 -3.00 -0.08 -19.92
C LEU A 402 -2.75 -1.60 -19.90
N PHE A 403 -1.97 -2.07 -18.94
CA PHE A 403 -1.70 -3.51 -18.71
C PHE A 403 -2.64 -4.15 -17.69
N LYS A 404 -3.74 -3.47 -17.30
CA LYS A 404 -4.70 -3.91 -16.28
C LYS A 404 -4.06 -4.19 -14.91
N THR A 405 -2.93 -3.55 -14.62
CA THR A 405 -2.25 -3.63 -13.34
C THR A 405 -2.48 -2.32 -12.59
N HIS A 406 -2.94 -2.41 -11.34
CA HIS A 406 -3.11 -1.24 -10.47
C HIS A 406 -1.79 -1.01 -9.71
N LEU A 407 -1.20 0.18 -9.89
CA LEU A 407 -0.06 0.63 -9.10
C LEU A 407 -0.46 1.94 -8.42
N PRO A 408 -0.87 1.91 -7.16
CA PRO A 408 -1.28 3.11 -6.45
C PRO A 408 -0.07 4.00 -6.19
N ALA A 409 -0.18 5.28 -6.51
CA ALA A 409 0.80 6.29 -6.17
C ALA A 409 0.12 7.43 -5.42
N LYS A 410 0.63 7.75 -4.23
CA LYS A 410 0.15 8.86 -3.41
C LYS A 410 1.32 9.75 -3.07
N LEU A 411 1.21 11.03 -3.45
CA LEU A 411 2.25 12.01 -3.15
C LEU A 411 2.15 12.43 -1.68
N ASN A 412 3.30 12.42 -1.02
CA ASN A 412 3.45 12.95 0.33
C ASN A 412 4.27 14.24 0.26
N GLU A 413 3.75 15.32 0.83
CA GLU A 413 4.44 16.62 0.86
C GLU A 413 5.82 16.53 1.51
N PHE A 414 5.97 15.64 2.48
CA PHE A 414 7.23 15.39 3.18
C PHE A 414 8.35 14.94 2.23
N SER A 415 8.04 14.14 1.20
CA SER A 415 9.02 13.64 0.22
C SER A 415 9.77 14.78 -0.50
N PHE A 416 9.09 15.89 -0.75
CA PHE A 416 9.70 17.08 -1.38
C PHE A 416 10.71 17.74 -0.47
N PHE A 417 10.36 17.96 0.79
CA PHE A 417 11.26 18.60 1.76
C PHE A 417 12.46 17.73 2.06
N LEU A 418 12.25 16.41 2.18
CA LEU A 418 13.32 15.46 2.43
C LEU A 418 14.31 15.43 1.27
N SER A 419 13.85 15.28 0.02
CA SER A 419 14.70 15.21 -1.16
C SER A 419 15.51 16.50 -1.36
N LEU A 420 14.86 17.66 -1.18
CA LEU A 420 15.53 18.96 -1.27
C LEU A 420 16.56 19.13 -0.15
N GLY A 421 16.21 18.80 1.09
CA GLY A 421 17.10 18.91 2.25
C GLY A 421 18.37 18.05 2.10
N VAL A 422 18.21 16.80 1.65
CA VAL A 422 19.33 15.90 1.41
C VAL A 422 20.22 16.40 0.27
N ALA A 423 19.64 16.88 -0.83
CA ALA A 423 20.41 17.44 -1.95
C ALA A 423 21.25 18.65 -1.53
N ILE A 424 20.70 19.54 -0.68
CA ILE A 424 21.41 20.68 -0.15
C ILE A 424 22.55 20.24 0.78
N ALA A 425 22.30 19.25 1.63
CA ALA A 425 23.33 18.68 2.49
C ALA A 425 24.50 18.11 1.67
N VAL A 426 24.20 17.35 0.63
CA VAL A 426 25.19 16.82 -0.31
C VAL A 426 25.98 17.94 -0.98
N GLY A 427 25.28 18.96 -1.52
CA GLY A 427 25.93 20.13 -2.14
C GLY A 427 26.85 20.88 -1.19
N THR A 428 26.45 21.02 0.06
CA THR A 428 27.26 21.67 1.09
C THR A 428 28.51 20.86 1.45
N VAL A 429 28.34 19.55 1.69
CA VAL A 429 29.45 18.66 2.08
C VAL A 429 30.48 18.56 0.94
N PHE A 430 30.04 18.23 -0.26
CA PHE A 430 30.94 18.04 -1.40
C PHE A 430 31.44 19.33 -2.02
N GLY A 431 30.73 20.46 -1.88
CA GLY A 431 31.16 21.77 -2.31
C GLY A 431 32.14 22.45 -1.37
N LEU A 432 32.16 22.05 -0.09
CA LEU A 432 33.01 22.71 0.93
C LEU A 432 34.52 22.51 0.65
N TYR A 433 34.94 21.30 0.26
CA TYR A 433 36.34 20.98 0.01
C TYR A 433 36.92 21.79 -1.17
N PRO A 434 36.31 21.82 -2.37
CA PRO A 434 36.79 22.66 -3.50
C PRO A 434 36.79 24.16 -3.14
N ALA A 435 35.74 24.63 -2.46
CA ALA A 435 35.64 26.02 -2.05
C ALA A 435 36.75 26.43 -1.08
N TRP A 436 37.08 25.56 -0.13
CA TRP A 436 38.20 25.78 0.79
C TRP A 436 39.55 25.77 0.09
N ARG A 437 39.78 24.86 -0.87
CA ARG A 437 40.96 24.78 -1.70
C ARG A 437 41.15 26.04 -2.54
N ALA A 438 40.10 26.54 -3.16
CA ALA A 438 40.09 27.80 -3.93
C ALA A 438 40.54 29.00 -3.05
N ALA A 439 40.03 29.07 -1.82
CA ALA A 439 40.35 30.16 -0.90
C ALA A 439 41.80 30.16 -0.40
N ARG A 440 42.51 29.05 -0.50
CA ARG A 440 43.92 28.89 -0.07
C ARG A 440 44.94 29.07 -1.17
N LEU A 441 44.52 29.33 -2.41
CA LEU A 441 45.46 29.60 -3.52
C LEU A 441 46.34 30.81 -3.17
N ASP A 442 47.64 30.66 -3.44
CA ASP A 442 48.59 31.76 -3.30
C ASP A 442 48.43 32.74 -4.44
N PRO A 443 48.19 34.04 -4.20
CA PRO A 443 48.02 35.02 -5.24
C PRO A 443 49.24 35.15 -6.18
N ILE A 444 50.47 34.92 -5.65
CA ILE A 444 51.71 35.04 -6.41
C ILE A 444 51.83 33.88 -7.42
N GLU A 445 51.61 32.64 -6.95
CA GLU A 445 51.63 31.46 -7.80
C GLU A 445 50.49 31.49 -8.83
N ALA A 446 49.28 31.92 -8.41
CA ALA A 446 48.12 32.02 -9.27
C ALA A 446 48.29 33.03 -10.44
N LEU A 447 49.10 34.08 -10.27
CA LEU A 447 49.41 35.06 -11.33
C LEU A 447 50.57 34.63 -12.23
N ARG A 448 51.39 33.66 -11.75
CA ARG A 448 52.54 33.11 -12.49
C ARG A 448 52.20 31.95 -13.40
N HIS A 449 51.05 31.31 -13.18
CA HIS A 449 50.53 30.27 -14.07
C HIS A 449 50.05 30.88 -15.39
N GLU A 450 50.73 30.55 -16.49
CA GLU A 450 50.30 30.77 -17.85
C GLU A 450 49.17 29.79 -18.24
#